data_a80aff85cb0a1ec4640f82149eddcc2a
#
_entry.id   a80aff85cb0a1ec4640f82149eddcc2a
#
_cell.length_a   1.000
_cell.length_b   1.000
_cell.length_c   1.000
_cell.angle_alpha   90.00
_cell.angle_beta   90.00
_cell.angle_gamma   90.00
#
_symmetry.space_group_name_H-M   'P 1'
#
loop_
_entity.id
_entity.type
_entity.pdbx_description
1 polymer ?
#
loop_
_entity_poly.entity_id
_entity_poly.type
_entity_poly.pdbx_seq_one_letter_code
_entity_poly.pdbx_strand_id
1 'polypeptide(L)'
;MFGSTVAYCQSRVAADSIYGVLHRECFVLFPDEMFADLFTDVGRRSVPPMVVAVVMVLQRIEGCSDREAVDRFAFDNRWKYAAGGLDFDYPGFVHTVLVDMRARLAASERPDRIFEVTLDAARKAGLVGRKRVLDSTPLYDAVATMDTVTLIRSGIRGLLKAAGAELGVQLRAVIGRDDDYAAAGKPVCDYDDALARKVLVDALAKDAMALLGVLDGREFDEAVTQAGALLATLVGQDLDEGTDGVFRVARRVAKDRVISTVDPQARHGHKTAAHGFDGFKG
;
A
#
# COMPACT_ATOMS: atom_id res chain seq x y z
N MET A 1 -47.92 11.61 -10.77
CA MET A 1 -47.36 12.26 -9.55
C MET A 1 -46.35 11.27 -8.97
N PHE A 2 -45.08 11.54 -9.11
CA PHE A 2 -44.05 10.71 -8.51
C PHE A 2 -44.11 10.94 -6.99
N GLY A 3 -44.25 9.86 -6.22
CA GLY A 3 -44.32 9.96 -4.76
C GLY A 3 -42.96 10.40 -4.19
N SER A 4 -42.99 11.11 -3.06
CA SER A 4 -41.78 11.50 -2.33
C SER A 4 -40.96 10.26 -1.89
N THR A 5 -39.65 10.28 -2.05
CA THR A 5 -38.74 9.25 -1.53
C THR A 5 -38.98 9.03 -0.02
N VAL A 6 -39.22 10.10 0.74
CA VAL A 6 -39.51 10.01 2.17
C VAL A 6 -40.80 9.23 2.42
N ALA A 7 -41.90 9.59 1.74
CA ALA A 7 -43.17 8.88 1.89
C ALA A 7 -43.07 7.40 1.48
N TYR A 8 -42.27 7.08 0.48
CA TYR A 8 -42.05 5.70 0.04
C TYR A 8 -41.22 4.90 1.04
N CYS A 9 -40.13 5.45 1.55
CA CYS A 9 -39.16 4.75 2.41
C CYS A 9 -39.63 4.70 3.88
N GLN A 10 -40.32 5.71 4.38
CA GLN A 10 -40.70 5.84 5.81
C GLN A 10 -41.46 4.64 6.36
N SER A 11 -42.30 3.99 5.54
CA SER A 11 -43.03 2.77 5.95
C SER A 11 -42.34 1.47 5.65
N ARG A 12 -41.18 1.48 4.94
CA ARG A 12 -40.48 0.29 4.42
C ARG A 12 -39.07 0.11 4.96
N VAL A 13 -38.44 1.22 5.36
CA VAL A 13 -37.10 1.22 5.95
C VAL A 13 -37.21 1.17 7.47
N ALA A 14 -36.62 0.19 8.12
CA ALA A 14 -36.61 0.10 9.56
C ALA A 14 -35.93 1.33 10.17
N ALA A 15 -36.54 1.90 11.21
CA ALA A 15 -36.07 3.14 11.83
C ALA A 15 -34.68 2.99 12.50
N ASP A 16 -34.32 1.78 12.92
CA ASP A 16 -33.04 1.40 13.52
C ASP A 16 -32.00 0.91 12.48
N SER A 17 -32.41 0.82 11.21
CA SER A 17 -31.44 0.54 10.12
C SER A 17 -30.50 1.71 9.89
N ILE A 18 -29.32 1.45 9.29
CA ILE A 18 -28.38 2.53 8.94
C ILE A 18 -29.03 3.63 8.09
N TYR A 19 -29.93 3.27 7.19
CA TYR A 19 -30.63 4.24 6.34
C TYR A 19 -31.60 5.11 7.15
N GLY A 20 -32.33 4.50 8.11
CA GLY A 20 -33.26 5.21 8.99
C GLY A 20 -32.53 6.13 9.97
N VAL A 21 -31.40 5.68 10.51
CA VAL A 21 -30.55 6.48 11.39
C VAL A 21 -29.96 7.67 10.63
N LEU A 22 -29.32 7.43 9.47
CA LEU A 22 -28.76 8.51 8.66
C LEU A 22 -29.81 9.51 8.21
N HIS A 23 -31.01 9.05 7.81
CA HIS A 23 -32.11 9.96 7.45
C HIS A 23 -32.44 10.96 8.55
N ARG A 24 -32.47 10.53 9.80
CA ARG A 24 -32.79 11.41 10.94
C ARG A 24 -31.62 12.29 11.36
N GLU A 25 -30.41 11.79 11.25
CA GLU A 25 -29.24 12.38 11.90
C GLU A 25 -28.26 13.02 10.94
N CYS A 26 -28.39 12.85 9.61
CA CYS A 26 -27.36 13.27 8.64
C CYS A 26 -26.99 14.76 8.74
N PHE A 27 -27.95 15.64 8.97
CA PHE A 27 -27.70 17.08 9.12
C PHE A 27 -26.98 17.44 10.42
N VAL A 28 -27.20 16.65 11.47
CA VAL A 28 -26.52 16.82 12.77
C VAL A 28 -25.13 16.19 12.74
N LEU A 29 -25.01 15.03 12.10
CA LEU A 29 -23.73 14.32 11.98
C LEU A 29 -22.77 15.02 11.02
N PHE A 30 -23.28 15.58 9.94
CA PHE A 30 -22.49 16.15 8.85
C PHE A 30 -22.95 17.59 8.50
N PRO A 31 -22.90 18.53 9.44
CA PRO A 31 -23.26 19.91 9.16
C PRO A 31 -22.27 20.55 8.17
N ASP A 32 -22.74 21.54 7.39
CA ASP A 32 -21.93 22.17 6.34
C ASP A 32 -20.62 22.80 6.90
N GLU A 33 -20.68 23.34 8.11
CA GLU A 33 -19.55 23.96 8.80
C GLU A 33 -18.40 22.94 9.02
N MET A 34 -18.70 21.67 9.14
CA MET A 34 -17.72 20.60 9.27
C MET A 34 -16.80 20.49 8.07
N PHE A 35 -17.24 20.96 6.91
CA PHE A 35 -16.52 20.85 5.64
C PHE A 35 -16.12 22.20 5.06
N ALA A 36 -16.34 23.30 5.76
CA ALA A 36 -16.10 24.66 5.24
C ALA A 36 -14.64 24.87 4.79
N ASP A 37 -13.68 24.26 5.49
CA ASP A 37 -12.24 24.33 5.16
C ASP A 37 -11.86 23.55 3.89
N LEU A 38 -12.72 22.66 3.40
CA LEU A 38 -12.45 21.83 2.22
C LEU A 38 -12.84 22.50 0.90
N PHE A 39 -13.60 23.60 0.94
CA PHE A 39 -14.14 24.24 -0.23
C PHE A 39 -13.82 25.73 -0.23
N THR A 40 -13.65 26.28 -1.42
CA THR A 40 -13.51 27.71 -1.63
C THR A 40 -14.86 28.31 -2.01
N ASP A 41 -15.11 29.57 -1.65
CA ASP A 41 -16.35 30.28 -1.98
C ASP A 41 -16.50 30.61 -3.47
N VAL A 42 -15.51 30.24 -4.29
CA VAL A 42 -15.43 30.57 -5.71
C VAL A 42 -15.49 29.28 -6.53
N GLY A 43 -16.41 29.20 -7.49
CA GLY A 43 -16.47 28.11 -8.44
C GLY A 43 -17.87 27.54 -8.68
N ARG A 44 -17.94 26.43 -9.44
CA ARG A 44 -19.18 25.72 -9.73
C ARG A 44 -19.74 25.11 -8.43
N ARG A 45 -21.05 25.19 -8.23
CA ARG A 45 -21.73 24.52 -7.11
C ARG A 45 -21.35 23.04 -7.10
N SER A 46 -20.77 22.60 -5.99
CA SER A 46 -20.48 21.20 -5.75
C SER A 46 -21.72 20.46 -5.22
N VAL A 47 -21.68 19.13 -5.25
CA VAL A 47 -22.63 18.31 -4.50
C VAL A 47 -22.51 18.67 -3.03
N PRO A 48 -23.63 18.84 -2.29
CA PRO A 48 -23.57 19.18 -0.86
C PRO A 48 -22.65 18.19 -0.10
N PRO A 49 -21.72 18.68 0.72
CA PRO A 49 -20.75 17.83 1.42
C PRO A 49 -21.41 16.77 2.29
N MET A 50 -22.54 17.09 2.92
CA MET A 50 -23.32 16.14 3.70
C MET A 50 -23.77 14.94 2.87
N VAL A 51 -24.26 15.18 1.63
CA VAL A 51 -24.67 14.10 0.72
C VAL A 51 -23.50 13.20 0.39
N VAL A 52 -22.34 13.80 0.07
CA VAL A 52 -21.11 13.04 -0.22
C VAL A 52 -20.68 12.23 1.00
N ALA A 53 -20.71 12.80 2.20
CA ALA A 53 -20.37 12.12 3.44
C ALA A 53 -21.29 10.91 3.71
N VAL A 54 -22.59 11.05 3.55
CA VAL A 54 -23.56 9.94 3.68
C VAL A 54 -23.26 8.83 2.67
N VAL A 55 -22.99 9.18 1.41
CA VAL A 55 -22.63 8.21 0.37
C VAL A 55 -21.31 7.48 0.72
N MET A 56 -20.31 8.19 1.23
CA MET A 56 -19.03 7.57 1.67
C MET A 56 -19.23 6.61 2.85
N VAL A 57 -20.10 6.95 3.81
CA VAL A 57 -20.42 6.05 4.93
C VAL A 57 -21.11 4.79 4.43
N LEU A 58 -22.16 4.92 3.60
CA LEU A 58 -22.87 3.79 3.04
C LEU A 58 -21.96 2.94 2.14
N GLN A 59 -21.14 3.58 1.33
CA GLN A 59 -20.12 2.92 0.50
C GLN A 59 -19.22 2.00 1.33
N ARG A 60 -18.74 2.49 2.47
CA ARG A 60 -17.85 1.73 3.35
C ARG A 60 -18.57 0.57 4.03
N ILE A 61 -19.80 0.78 4.48
CA ILE A 61 -20.61 -0.24 5.15
C ILE A 61 -20.98 -1.37 4.18
N GLU A 62 -21.36 -1.01 2.95
CA GLU A 62 -21.79 -1.99 1.94
C GLU A 62 -20.64 -2.56 1.10
N GLY A 63 -19.40 -2.11 1.30
CA GLY A 63 -18.22 -2.60 0.60
C GLY A 63 -18.20 -2.27 -0.90
N CYS A 64 -18.82 -1.15 -1.31
CA CYS A 64 -18.95 -0.75 -2.71
C CYS A 64 -17.70 -0.05 -3.24
N SER A 65 -17.40 -0.24 -4.52
CA SER A 65 -16.49 0.63 -5.27
C SER A 65 -17.09 2.03 -5.45
N ASP A 66 -16.28 3.02 -5.85
CA ASP A 66 -16.76 4.38 -6.09
C ASP A 66 -17.85 4.44 -7.17
N ARG A 67 -17.73 3.65 -8.21
CA ARG A 67 -18.72 3.59 -9.30
C ARG A 67 -20.03 2.95 -8.82
N GLU A 68 -19.95 1.85 -8.09
CA GLU A 68 -21.12 1.20 -7.52
C GLU A 68 -21.84 2.11 -6.49
N ALA A 69 -21.08 2.86 -5.69
CA ALA A 69 -21.65 3.77 -4.72
C ALA A 69 -22.48 4.89 -5.37
N VAL A 70 -21.99 5.50 -6.45
CA VAL A 70 -22.74 6.53 -7.17
C VAL A 70 -23.93 5.95 -7.95
N ASP A 71 -23.81 4.73 -8.48
CA ASP A 71 -24.94 4.03 -9.11
C ASP A 71 -26.02 3.69 -8.08
N ARG A 72 -25.66 3.18 -6.91
CA ARG A 72 -26.61 2.95 -5.81
C ARG A 72 -27.26 4.24 -5.36
N PHE A 73 -26.50 5.31 -5.19
CA PHE A 73 -27.06 6.61 -4.85
C PHE A 73 -28.05 7.12 -5.91
N ALA A 74 -27.79 6.88 -7.18
CA ALA A 74 -28.68 7.29 -8.27
C ALA A 74 -29.98 6.49 -8.31
N PHE A 75 -29.93 5.17 -8.05
CA PHE A 75 -31.03 4.25 -8.33
C PHE A 75 -31.65 3.58 -7.09
N ASP A 76 -30.96 3.54 -5.95
CA ASP A 76 -31.52 2.99 -4.70
C ASP A 76 -32.13 4.09 -3.84
N ASN A 77 -33.44 4.05 -3.70
CA ASN A 77 -34.19 5.05 -2.93
C ASN A 77 -33.78 5.12 -1.45
N ARG A 78 -33.26 4.02 -0.88
CA ARG A 78 -32.77 3.99 0.51
C ARG A 78 -31.57 4.93 0.69
N TRP A 79 -30.70 5.03 -0.32
CA TRP A 79 -29.54 5.92 -0.27
C TRP A 79 -29.93 7.39 -0.35
N LYS A 80 -30.91 7.74 -1.23
CA LYS A 80 -31.49 9.08 -1.29
C LYS A 80 -32.24 9.44 -0.01
N TYR A 81 -32.96 8.48 0.54
CA TYR A 81 -33.63 8.63 1.83
C TYR A 81 -32.63 8.91 2.96
N ALA A 82 -31.56 8.13 3.07
CA ALA A 82 -30.49 8.31 4.05
C ALA A 82 -29.79 9.68 3.94
N ALA A 83 -29.65 10.20 2.73
CA ALA A 83 -29.02 11.50 2.46
C ALA A 83 -29.98 12.70 2.67
N GLY A 84 -30.85 12.62 3.64
CA GLY A 84 -31.77 13.70 4.01
C GLY A 84 -33.13 13.67 3.29
N GLY A 85 -33.47 12.55 2.63
CA GLY A 85 -34.75 12.39 1.96
C GLY A 85 -34.84 13.10 0.61
N LEU A 86 -33.75 13.05 -0.15
CA LEU A 86 -33.71 13.60 -1.51
C LEU A 86 -34.74 12.94 -2.42
N ASP A 87 -35.35 13.69 -3.33
CA ASP A 87 -36.37 13.20 -4.24
C ASP A 87 -35.83 12.18 -5.26
N PHE A 88 -36.73 11.41 -5.90
CA PHE A 88 -36.36 10.38 -6.88
C PHE A 88 -35.56 10.93 -8.05
N ASP A 89 -35.87 12.13 -8.49
CA ASP A 89 -35.25 12.81 -9.63
C ASP A 89 -33.98 13.59 -9.23
N TYR A 90 -33.59 13.57 -7.94
CA TYR A 90 -32.34 14.19 -7.54
C TYR A 90 -31.20 13.61 -8.39
N PRO A 91 -30.47 14.46 -9.13
CA PRO A 91 -29.42 13.97 -10.03
C PRO A 91 -28.31 13.29 -9.22
N GLY A 92 -27.87 12.14 -9.71
CA GLY A 92 -26.64 11.53 -9.22
C GLY A 92 -25.43 12.44 -9.46
N PHE A 93 -24.28 11.99 -9.03
CA PHE A 93 -23.01 12.64 -9.31
C PHE A 93 -21.96 11.61 -9.77
N VAL A 94 -20.91 12.08 -10.41
CA VAL A 94 -19.85 11.23 -10.93
C VAL A 94 -18.93 10.76 -9.82
N HIS A 95 -18.37 9.54 -9.94
CA HIS A 95 -17.54 8.92 -8.92
C HIS A 95 -16.29 9.76 -8.53
N THR A 96 -15.80 10.63 -9.43
CA THR A 96 -14.67 11.52 -9.13
C THR A 96 -14.97 12.47 -7.97
N VAL A 97 -16.24 12.79 -7.69
CA VAL A 97 -16.62 13.60 -6.51
C VAL A 97 -16.19 12.91 -5.21
N LEU A 98 -16.31 11.57 -5.13
CA LEU A 98 -15.85 10.80 -3.97
C LEU A 98 -14.30 10.80 -3.88
N VAL A 99 -13.62 10.69 -5.02
CA VAL A 99 -12.15 10.77 -5.09
C VAL A 99 -11.68 12.15 -4.63
N ASP A 100 -12.28 13.23 -5.17
CA ASP A 100 -11.93 14.60 -4.83
C ASP A 100 -12.19 14.90 -3.34
N MET A 101 -13.31 14.41 -2.80
CA MET A 101 -13.64 14.58 -1.38
C MET A 101 -12.59 13.91 -0.49
N ARG A 102 -12.17 12.68 -0.80
CA ARG A 102 -11.10 11.99 -0.05
C ARG A 102 -9.77 12.73 -0.15
N ALA A 103 -9.41 13.22 -1.34
CA ALA A 103 -8.18 14.00 -1.52
C ALA A 103 -8.17 15.28 -0.68
N ARG A 104 -9.30 16.01 -0.64
CA ARG A 104 -9.45 17.21 0.19
C ARG A 104 -9.40 16.87 1.68
N LEU A 105 -10.09 15.82 2.12
CA LEU A 105 -10.02 15.34 3.50
C LEU A 105 -8.59 14.99 3.89
N ALA A 106 -7.87 14.22 3.06
CA ALA A 106 -6.49 13.81 3.32
C ALA A 106 -5.52 15.00 3.42
N ALA A 107 -5.77 16.08 2.67
CA ALA A 107 -4.96 17.30 2.70
C ALA A 107 -5.34 18.26 3.84
N SER A 108 -6.44 18.03 4.56
CA SER A 108 -6.96 18.90 5.62
C SER A 108 -6.32 18.59 6.99
N GLU A 109 -6.45 19.50 7.93
CA GLU A 109 -6.01 19.30 9.32
C GLU A 109 -6.80 18.19 10.05
N ARG A 110 -8.00 17.84 9.55
CA ARG A 110 -8.89 16.83 10.15
C ARG A 110 -9.35 15.80 9.12
N PRO A 111 -8.45 14.92 8.64
CA PRO A 111 -8.77 13.93 7.60
C PRO A 111 -9.83 12.91 8.03
N ASP A 112 -9.89 12.59 9.31
CA ASP A 112 -10.75 11.53 9.88
C ASP A 112 -12.09 12.03 10.40
N ARG A 113 -12.47 13.30 10.14
CA ARG A 113 -13.67 13.93 10.71
C ARG A 113 -14.97 13.13 10.51
N ILE A 114 -15.17 12.52 9.35
CA ILE A 114 -16.34 11.68 9.08
C ILE A 114 -16.32 10.42 9.98
N PHE A 115 -15.17 9.80 10.12
CA PHE A 115 -15.00 8.62 10.98
C PHE A 115 -15.18 8.97 12.46
N GLU A 116 -14.60 10.08 12.92
CA GLU A 116 -14.74 10.54 14.32
C GLU A 116 -16.20 10.73 14.73
N VAL A 117 -16.99 11.41 13.88
CA VAL A 117 -18.41 11.68 14.15
C VAL A 117 -19.24 10.38 14.16
N THR A 118 -18.99 9.48 13.21
CA THR A 118 -19.69 8.19 13.17
C THR A 118 -19.29 7.30 14.35
N LEU A 119 -18.03 7.33 14.78
CA LEU A 119 -17.57 6.62 15.95
C LEU A 119 -18.20 7.16 17.26
N ASP A 120 -18.33 8.48 17.38
CA ASP A 120 -18.99 9.11 18.52
C ASP A 120 -20.49 8.79 18.58
N ALA A 121 -21.16 8.78 17.45
CA ALA A 121 -22.54 8.34 17.37
C ALA A 121 -22.69 6.87 17.81
N ALA A 122 -21.82 5.99 17.35
CA ALA A 122 -21.78 4.58 17.73
C ALA A 122 -21.48 4.40 19.24
N ARG A 123 -20.60 5.23 19.83
CA ARG A 123 -20.31 5.23 21.27
C ARG A 123 -21.54 5.65 22.08
N LYS A 124 -22.21 6.73 21.68
CA LYS A 124 -23.44 7.22 22.32
C LYS A 124 -24.57 6.19 22.25
N ALA A 125 -24.63 5.42 21.17
CA ALA A 125 -25.58 4.33 20.99
C ALA A 125 -25.17 3.04 21.74
N GLY A 126 -24.04 3.02 22.45
CA GLY A 126 -23.55 1.83 23.20
C GLY A 126 -23.06 0.69 22.30
N LEU A 127 -22.82 0.94 21.00
CA LEU A 127 -22.39 -0.07 20.03
C LEU A 127 -20.89 -0.33 20.09
N VAL A 128 -20.10 0.58 20.65
CA VAL A 128 -18.64 0.45 20.76
C VAL A 128 -18.28 -0.14 22.12
N GLY A 129 -17.91 -1.41 22.11
CA GLY A 129 -17.44 -2.11 23.31
C GLY A 129 -15.98 -1.77 23.69
N ARG A 130 -15.55 -2.26 24.88
CA ARG A 130 -14.14 -2.12 25.35
C ARG A 130 -13.16 -3.04 24.61
N LYS A 131 -13.65 -4.08 23.93
CA LYS A 131 -12.79 -5.00 23.17
C LYS A 131 -12.38 -4.32 21.87
N ARG A 132 -11.07 -4.14 21.70
CA ARG A 132 -10.48 -3.69 20.43
C ARG A 132 -9.99 -4.93 19.69
N VAL A 133 -10.39 -5.07 18.44
CA VAL A 133 -9.80 -6.04 17.52
C VAL A 133 -8.76 -5.28 16.71
N LEU A 134 -7.49 -5.62 16.94
CA LEU A 134 -6.42 -5.18 16.06
C LEU A 134 -6.32 -6.26 14.97
N ASP A 135 -6.75 -5.94 13.77
CA ASP A 135 -6.51 -6.76 12.60
C ASP A 135 -5.35 -6.13 11.81
N SER A 136 -4.28 -6.91 11.61
CA SER A 136 -3.20 -6.49 10.74
C SER A 136 -3.69 -6.62 9.30
N THR A 137 -3.95 -5.49 8.66
CA THR A 137 -4.20 -5.47 7.22
C THR A 137 -2.84 -5.49 6.51
N PRO A 138 -2.53 -6.52 5.71
CA PRO A 138 -1.33 -6.48 4.88
C PRO A 138 -1.46 -5.28 3.92
N LEU A 139 -0.50 -4.38 3.99
CA LEU A 139 -0.35 -3.37 2.96
C LEU A 139 0.25 -4.09 1.76
N TYR A 140 -0.61 -4.41 0.80
CA TYR A 140 -0.16 -4.88 -0.51
C TYR A 140 0.44 -3.66 -1.22
N ASP A 141 1.71 -3.47 -1.06
CA ASP A 141 2.43 -2.59 -1.96
C ASP A 141 2.81 -3.38 -3.21
N ALA A 142 2.87 -2.71 -4.35
CA ALA A 142 3.39 -3.28 -5.59
C ALA A 142 4.92 -3.42 -5.50
N VAL A 143 5.40 -4.11 -4.45
CA VAL A 143 6.81 -4.43 -4.28
C VAL A 143 7.13 -5.49 -5.33
N ALA A 144 7.92 -5.11 -6.32
CA ALA A 144 8.45 -6.07 -7.28
C ALA A 144 9.37 -7.04 -6.53
N THR A 145 8.87 -8.26 -6.28
CA THR A 145 9.67 -9.34 -5.72
C THR A 145 10.80 -9.69 -6.68
N MET A 146 11.98 -9.84 -6.14
CA MET A 146 13.18 -10.14 -6.91
C MET A 146 13.65 -11.56 -6.62
N ASP A 147 14.04 -12.29 -7.68
CA ASP A 147 14.78 -13.56 -7.50
C ASP A 147 16.20 -13.31 -6.99
N THR A 148 16.87 -14.36 -6.50
CA THR A 148 18.21 -14.28 -5.91
C THR A 148 19.23 -13.59 -6.81
N VAL A 149 19.23 -13.89 -8.12
CA VAL A 149 20.16 -13.28 -9.09
C VAL A 149 19.91 -11.77 -9.19
N THR A 150 18.65 -11.39 -9.29
CA THR A 150 18.25 -9.97 -9.39
C THR A 150 18.55 -9.22 -8.08
N LEU A 151 18.30 -9.84 -6.91
CA LEU A 151 18.60 -9.26 -5.61
C LEU A 151 20.08 -8.96 -5.44
N ILE A 152 20.94 -9.98 -5.66
CA ILE A 152 22.41 -9.84 -5.48
C ILE A 152 22.95 -8.80 -6.45
N ARG A 153 22.57 -8.89 -7.74
CA ARG A 153 23.02 -7.91 -8.74
C ARG A 153 22.56 -6.49 -8.39
N SER A 154 21.33 -6.33 -7.90
CA SER A 154 20.81 -5.03 -7.48
C SER A 154 21.52 -4.51 -6.22
N GLY A 155 21.87 -5.39 -5.28
CA GLY A 155 22.67 -5.04 -4.11
C GLY A 155 24.08 -4.56 -4.49
N ILE A 156 24.77 -5.27 -5.39
CA ILE A 156 26.07 -4.86 -5.96
C ILE A 156 25.94 -3.47 -6.61
N ARG A 157 24.94 -3.27 -7.47
CA ARG A 157 24.69 -1.99 -8.12
C ARG A 157 24.42 -0.88 -7.10
N GLY A 158 23.66 -1.17 -6.05
CA GLY A 158 23.37 -0.23 -4.97
C GLY A 158 24.64 0.24 -4.26
N LEU A 159 25.53 -0.69 -3.92
CA LEU A 159 26.81 -0.37 -3.30
C LEU A 159 27.72 0.45 -4.23
N LEU A 160 27.87 0.04 -5.49
CA LEU A 160 28.64 0.79 -6.48
C LEU A 160 28.11 2.20 -6.75
N LYS A 161 26.81 2.40 -6.62
CA LYS A 161 26.17 3.71 -6.74
C LYS A 161 26.38 4.58 -5.49
N ALA A 162 26.36 3.97 -4.31
CA ALA A 162 26.60 4.68 -3.04
C ALA A 162 28.09 5.10 -2.90
N ALA A 163 29.00 4.31 -3.46
CA ALA A 163 30.42 4.60 -3.43
C ALA A 163 30.74 5.87 -4.23
N GLY A 164 31.44 6.81 -3.60
CA GLY A 164 32.00 7.97 -4.30
C GLY A 164 33.05 7.56 -5.36
N ALA A 165 33.61 8.53 -6.05
CA ALA A 165 34.52 8.27 -7.17
C ALA A 165 35.74 7.42 -6.79
N GLU A 166 36.41 7.74 -5.67
CA GLU A 166 37.61 7.03 -5.23
C GLU A 166 37.32 5.59 -4.80
N LEU A 167 36.35 5.39 -3.90
CA LEU A 167 35.93 4.05 -3.48
C LEU A 167 35.36 3.24 -4.67
N GLY A 168 34.59 3.88 -5.54
CA GLY A 168 34.03 3.24 -6.71
C GLY A 168 35.08 2.66 -7.68
N VAL A 169 36.26 3.28 -7.78
CA VAL A 169 37.42 2.71 -8.54
C VAL A 169 37.94 1.46 -7.84
N GLN A 170 38.12 1.52 -6.51
CA GLN A 170 38.60 0.37 -5.73
C GLN A 170 37.63 -0.82 -5.82
N LEU A 171 36.36 -0.56 -5.69
CA LEU A 171 35.30 -1.58 -5.77
C LEU A 171 35.25 -2.23 -7.17
N ARG A 172 35.31 -1.43 -8.24
CA ARG A 172 35.33 -1.99 -9.61
C ARG A 172 36.56 -2.81 -9.92
N ALA A 173 37.70 -2.52 -9.29
CA ALA A 173 38.93 -3.25 -9.51
C ALA A 173 38.89 -4.70 -8.99
N VAL A 174 38.01 -5.04 -8.05
CA VAL A 174 37.87 -6.37 -7.47
C VAL A 174 36.76 -7.21 -8.09
N ILE A 175 35.94 -6.63 -8.96
CA ILE A 175 34.88 -7.33 -9.69
C ILE A 175 35.50 -8.22 -10.74
N GLY A 176 35.16 -9.51 -10.70
CA GLY A 176 35.68 -10.51 -11.64
C GLY A 176 34.86 -10.66 -12.92
N ARG A 177 33.59 -10.22 -12.91
CA ARG A 177 32.69 -10.34 -14.05
C ARG A 177 32.80 -9.13 -14.98
N ASP A 178 32.76 -9.40 -16.28
CA ASP A 178 32.50 -8.38 -17.31
C ASP A 178 31.00 -8.13 -17.43
N ASP A 179 30.43 -7.49 -16.40
CA ASP A 179 29.00 -7.11 -16.35
C ASP A 179 28.88 -5.60 -16.12
N ASP A 180 28.04 -4.95 -16.91
CA ASP A 180 27.68 -3.56 -16.66
C ASP A 180 26.65 -3.48 -15.52
N TYR A 181 27.16 -3.43 -14.28
CA TYR A 181 26.31 -3.26 -13.10
C TYR A 181 25.56 -1.91 -13.06
N ALA A 182 25.87 -0.95 -13.91
CA ALA A 182 25.09 0.30 -14.02
C ALA A 182 23.79 0.08 -14.78
N ALA A 183 23.77 -0.88 -15.71
CA ALA A 183 22.58 -1.21 -16.48
C ALA A 183 21.48 -1.85 -15.61
N ALA A 184 20.23 -1.50 -15.89
CA ALA A 184 19.07 -2.13 -15.24
C ALA A 184 18.80 -3.53 -15.81
N GLY A 185 18.09 -4.38 -15.06
CA GLY A 185 17.64 -5.69 -15.51
C GLY A 185 18.50 -6.84 -15.04
N LYS A 186 18.24 -8.02 -15.60
CA LYS A 186 18.99 -9.26 -15.30
C LYS A 186 20.29 -9.30 -16.11
N PRO A 187 21.35 -9.93 -15.55
CA PRO A 187 22.58 -10.18 -16.31
C PRO A 187 22.32 -11.13 -17.48
N VAL A 188 23.15 -11.04 -18.51
CA VAL A 188 23.06 -11.94 -19.68
C VAL A 188 23.41 -13.36 -19.24
N CYS A 189 22.50 -14.29 -19.46
CA CYS A 189 22.66 -15.71 -19.16
C CYS A 189 21.64 -16.52 -19.97
N ASP A 190 21.97 -17.73 -20.32
CA ASP A 190 20.97 -18.71 -20.75
C ASP A 190 20.25 -19.23 -19.51
N TYR A 191 19.05 -18.67 -19.25
CA TYR A 191 18.27 -19.01 -18.07
C TYR A 191 17.56 -20.36 -18.16
N ASP A 192 17.52 -20.98 -19.34
CA ASP A 192 16.99 -22.34 -19.52
C ASP A 192 18.06 -23.39 -19.22
N ASP A 193 19.33 -23.06 -19.36
CA ASP A 193 20.45 -23.92 -18.96
C ASP A 193 20.72 -23.84 -17.45
N ALA A 194 20.57 -24.97 -16.76
CA ALA A 194 20.80 -25.09 -15.32
C ALA A 194 22.29 -24.89 -14.94
N LEU A 195 23.21 -25.23 -15.82
CA LEU A 195 24.68 -25.07 -15.58
C LEU A 195 25.03 -23.59 -15.70
N ALA A 196 24.56 -22.92 -16.75
CA ALA A 196 24.79 -21.49 -16.95
C ALA A 196 24.26 -20.66 -15.76
N ARG A 197 23.09 -21.01 -15.23
CA ARG A 197 22.54 -20.36 -14.01
C ARG A 197 23.42 -20.57 -12.78
N LYS A 198 23.95 -21.78 -12.58
CA LYS A 198 24.86 -22.07 -11.45
C LYS A 198 26.17 -21.29 -11.54
N VAL A 199 26.75 -21.21 -12.73
CA VAL A 199 27.97 -20.42 -12.98
C VAL A 199 27.69 -18.93 -12.73
N LEU A 200 26.55 -18.41 -13.17
CA LEU A 200 26.14 -17.03 -12.93
C LEU A 200 26.01 -16.72 -11.44
N VAL A 201 25.32 -17.59 -10.69
CA VAL A 201 25.11 -17.40 -9.23
C VAL A 201 26.46 -17.40 -8.50
N ASP A 202 27.35 -18.34 -8.77
CA ASP A 202 28.68 -18.41 -8.17
C ASP A 202 29.51 -17.16 -8.48
N ALA A 203 29.50 -16.70 -9.73
CA ALA A 203 30.25 -15.53 -10.14
C ALA A 203 29.72 -14.23 -9.50
N LEU A 204 28.39 -14.06 -9.40
CA LEU A 204 27.78 -12.93 -8.69
C LEU A 204 28.07 -12.95 -7.19
N ALA A 205 28.05 -14.13 -6.58
CA ALA A 205 28.44 -14.31 -5.17
C ALA A 205 29.88 -13.91 -4.91
N LYS A 206 30.80 -14.32 -5.77
CA LYS A 206 32.24 -13.98 -5.68
C LYS A 206 32.47 -12.49 -5.82
N ASP A 207 31.78 -11.82 -6.77
CA ASP A 207 31.85 -10.36 -6.90
C ASP A 207 31.32 -9.68 -5.64
N ALA A 208 30.17 -10.12 -5.11
CA ALA A 208 29.60 -9.58 -3.88
C ALA A 208 30.55 -9.74 -2.68
N MET A 209 31.13 -10.92 -2.51
CA MET A 209 32.11 -11.20 -1.43
C MET A 209 33.40 -10.38 -1.58
N ALA A 210 33.90 -10.22 -2.80
CA ALA A 210 35.06 -9.36 -3.05
C ALA A 210 34.81 -7.90 -2.71
N LEU A 211 33.60 -7.38 -3.06
CA LEU A 211 33.19 -6.03 -2.69
C LEU A 211 33.06 -5.84 -1.18
N LEU A 212 32.46 -6.80 -0.49
CA LEU A 212 32.34 -6.78 0.97
C LEU A 212 33.71 -6.85 1.65
N GLY A 213 34.64 -7.63 1.09
CA GLY A 213 36.03 -7.70 1.56
C GLY A 213 36.78 -6.36 1.48
N VAL A 214 36.46 -5.49 0.48
CA VAL A 214 37.04 -4.13 0.41
C VAL A 214 36.51 -3.24 1.54
N LEU A 215 35.27 -3.49 2.01
CA LEU A 215 34.65 -2.70 3.07
C LEU A 215 35.05 -3.16 4.47
N ASP A 216 35.55 -4.38 4.61
CA ASP A 216 35.83 -4.99 5.91
C ASP A 216 36.86 -4.19 6.71
N GLY A 217 36.55 -3.96 7.98
CA GLY A 217 37.45 -3.24 8.91
C GLY A 217 37.62 -1.74 8.62
N ARG A 218 36.84 -1.14 7.73
CA ARG A 218 36.93 0.27 7.34
C ARG A 218 35.64 1.02 7.71
N GLU A 219 35.80 2.31 8.01
CA GLU A 219 34.66 3.20 8.24
C GLU A 219 34.29 3.95 6.96
N PHE A 220 33.02 4.06 6.70
CA PHE A 220 32.45 4.74 5.55
C PHE A 220 31.27 5.62 5.97
N ASP A 221 30.81 6.46 5.06
CA ASP A 221 29.58 7.22 5.25
C ASP A 221 28.36 6.28 5.40
N GLU A 222 27.26 6.87 5.84
CA GLU A 222 26.04 6.09 6.12
C GLU A 222 25.49 5.38 4.87
N ALA A 223 25.56 6.02 3.70
CA ALA A 223 25.03 5.46 2.45
C ALA A 223 25.81 4.20 2.02
N VAL A 224 27.13 4.24 2.08
CA VAL A 224 27.99 3.07 1.78
C VAL A 224 27.79 1.98 2.83
N THR A 225 27.72 2.36 4.11
CA THR A 225 27.52 1.41 5.21
C THR A 225 26.19 0.68 5.07
N GLN A 226 25.11 1.40 4.78
CA GLN A 226 23.77 0.80 4.58
C GLN A 226 23.73 -0.10 3.33
N ALA A 227 24.34 0.32 2.22
CA ALA A 227 24.37 -0.47 1.00
C ALA A 227 25.23 -1.74 1.18
N GLY A 228 26.35 -1.66 1.89
CA GLY A 228 27.18 -2.81 2.24
C GLY A 228 26.46 -3.81 3.16
N ALA A 229 25.80 -3.32 4.20
CA ALA A 229 24.99 -4.13 5.12
C ALA A 229 23.83 -4.84 4.39
N LEU A 230 23.15 -4.13 3.47
CA LEU A 230 22.13 -4.75 2.63
C LEU A 230 22.72 -5.87 1.76
N LEU A 231 23.82 -5.62 1.04
CA LEU A 231 24.47 -6.63 0.21
C LEU A 231 24.90 -7.84 1.03
N ALA A 232 25.50 -7.65 2.22
CA ALA A 232 25.86 -8.74 3.13
C ALA A 232 24.64 -9.57 3.56
N THR A 233 23.51 -8.90 3.86
CA THR A 233 22.26 -9.56 4.18
C THR A 233 21.75 -10.42 3.02
N LEU A 234 21.76 -9.88 1.79
CA LEU A 234 21.31 -10.60 0.59
C LEU A 234 22.14 -11.85 0.31
N VAL A 235 23.47 -11.75 0.44
CA VAL A 235 24.38 -12.89 0.29
C VAL A 235 24.11 -13.93 1.38
N GLY A 236 24.05 -13.52 2.64
CA GLY A 236 23.87 -14.43 3.77
C GLY A 236 22.52 -15.13 3.83
N GLN A 237 21.47 -14.52 3.25
CA GLN A 237 20.13 -15.12 3.25
C GLN A 237 19.87 -16.07 2.07
N ASP A 238 20.48 -15.82 0.91
CA ASP A 238 20.12 -16.46 -0.36
C ASP A 238 21.17 -17.43 -0.88
N LEU A 239 22.38 -17.44 -0.31
CA LEU A 239 23.49 -18.25 -0.80
C LEU A 239 24.09 -19.16 0.29
N ASP A 240 24.45 -20.37 -0.13
CA ASP A 240 25.25 -21.30 0.64
C ASP A 240 26.60 -21.54 -0.09
N GLU A 241 27.73 -21.46 0.61
CA GLU A 241 29.04 -21.87 0.09
C GLU A 241 29.21 -23.36 0.28
N GLY A 242 29.48 -24.08 -0.80
CA GLY A 242 29.75 -25.49 -0.76
C GLY A 242 31.20 -25.78 -0.28
N THR A 243 31.46 -27.01 0.14
CA THR A 243 32.78 -27.45 0.53
C THR A 243 33.82 -27.40 -0.63
N ASP A 244 33.32 -27.22 -1.84
CA ASP A 244 34.10 -27.03 -3.07
C ASP A 244 34.37 -25.55 -3.39
N GLY A 245 34.02 -24.63 -2.49
CA GLY A 245 34.18 -23.19 -2.69
C GLY A 245 33.24 -22.58 -3.75
N VAL A 246 32.18 -23.30 -4.13
CA VAL A 246 31.21 -22.85 -5.12
C VAL A 246 29.94 -22.39 -4.41
N PHE A 247 29.51 -21.17 -4.68
CA PHE A 247 28.28 -20.63 -4.14
C PHE A 247 27.05 -21.15 -4.90
N ARG A 248 26.01 -21.46 -4.15
CA ARG A 248 24.73 -21.97 -4.66
C ARG A 248 23.58 -21.25 -3.98
N VAL A 249 22.46 -21.19 -4.65
CA VAL A 249 21.22 -20.70 -4.02
C VAL A 249 20.88 -21.58 -2.82
N ALA A 250 20.67 -20.98 -1.67
CA ALA A 250 20.32 -21.66 -0.43
C ALA A 250 19.07 -22.52 -0.59
N ARG A 251 19.10 -23.73 -0.06
CA ARG A 251 17.96 -24.66 -0.15
C ARG A 251 16.79 -24.27 0.75
N ARG A 252 17.07 -23.50 1.80
CA ARG A 252 16.05 -23.02 2.75
C ARG A 252 15.88 -21.54 2.59
N VAL A 253 14.64 -21.09 2.49
CA VAL A 253 14.32 -19.67 2.53
C VAL A 253 14.59 -19.14 3.92
N ALA A 254 15.39 -18.10 4.02
CA ALA A 254 15.69 -17.45 5.30
C ALA A 254 14.41 -16.88 5.92
N LYS A 255 14.32 -16.95 7.25
CA LYS A 255 13.26 -16.27 7.99
C LYS A 255 13.47 -14.75 7.82
N ASP A 256 12.40 -14.04 7.57
CA ASP A 256 12.44 -12.58 7.33
C ASP A 256 13.32 -12.17 6.12
N ARG A 257 13.30 -12.99 5.06
CA ARG A 257 14.04 -12.76 3.82
C ARG A 257 13.67 -11.39 3.21
N VAL A 258 14.69 -10.60 2.88
CA VAL A 258 14.54 -9.39 2.07
C VAL A 258 14.15 -9.79 0.65
N ILE A 259 13.06 -9.26 0.14
CA ILE A 259 12.49 -9.64 -1.17
C ILE A 259 12.67 -8.57 -2.25
N SER A 260 13.10 -7.37 -1.85
CA SER A 260 13.34 -6.24 -2.75
C SER A 260 14.46 -5.36 -2.23
N THR A 261 15.30 -4.86 -3.14
CA THR A 261 16.32 -3.84 -2.83
C THR A 261 15.80 -2.43 -2.96
N VAL A 262 14.63 -2.24 -3.61
CA VAL A 262 13.94 -0.94 -3.70
C VAL A 262 13.29 -0.62 -2.37
N ASP A 263 12.73 -1.63 -1.73
CA ASP A 263 12.19 -1.55 -0.38
C ASP A 263 12.73 -2.68 0.49
N PRO A 264 13.87 -2.47 1.16
CA PRO A 264 14.52 -3.49 1.99
C PRO A 264 13.73 -3.88 3.25
N GLN A 265 12.66 -3.16 3.60
CA GLN A 265 11.80 -3.49 4.73
C GLN A 265 10.65 -4.44 4.34
N ALA A 266 10.35 -4.56 3.05
CA ALA A 266 9.34 -5.47 2.57
C ALA A 266 9.73 -6.94 2.82
N ARG A 267 8.74 -7.75 3.22
CA ARG A 267 8.92 -9.17 3.55
C ARG A 267 7.83 -10.01 2.92
N HIS A 268 8.15 -11.27 2.72
CA HIS A 268 7.13 -12.29 2.45
C HIS A 268 6.45 -12.69 3.77
N GLY A 269 5.14 -12.63 3.80
CA GLY A 269 4.34 -12.98 4.97
C GLY A 269 3.15 -13.88 4.63
N HIS A 270 2.54 -14.48 5.64
CA HIS A 270 1.32 -15.25 5.53
C HIS A 270 0.29 -14.75 6.53
N LYS A 271 -0.90 -14.41 6.06
CA LYS A 271 -2.06 -14.15 6.93
C LYS A 271 -2.66 -15.47 7.41
N THR A 272 -2.70 -16.47 6.52
CA THR A 272 -3.06 -17.86 6.81
C THR A 272 -2.14 -18.78 6.01
N ALA A 273 -2.11 -20.08 6.30
CA ALA A 273 -1.32 -21.05 5.53
C ALA A 273 -1.57 -21.02 4.01
N ALA A 274 -2.76 -20.56 3.60
CA ALA A 274 -3.17 -20.51 2.19
C ALA A 274 -3.02 -19.12 1.54
N HIS A 275 -2.76 -18.05 2.33
CA HIS A 275 -2.71 -16.68 1.81
C HIS A 275 -1.39 -16.02 2.21
N GLY A 276 -0.42 -16.09 1.30
CA GLY A 276 0.81 -15.33 1.34
C GLY A 276 0.60 -13.90 0.82
N PHE A 277 1.46 -12.99 1.23
CA PHE A 277 1.55 -11.63 0.71
C PHE A 277 3.00 -11.16 0.74
N ASP A 278 3.31 -10.22 -0.14
CA ASP A 278 4.59 -9.50 -0.16
C ASP A 278 4.32 -8.04 0.22
N GLY A 279 5.03 -7.53 1.23
CA GLY A 279 4.80 -6.18 1.73
C GLY A 279 5.24 -6.02 3.18
N PHE A 280 4.51 -5.19 3.92
CA PHE A 280 4.82 -4.85 5.32
C PHE A 280 3.86 -5.57 6.26
N LYS A 281 4.39 -5.97 7.41
CA LYS A 281 3.61 -6.49 8.52
C LYS A 281 3.60 -5.42 9.61
N GLY A 282 2.46 -4.75 9.77
CA GLY A 282 2.21 -3.82 10.85
C GLY A 282 1.92 -4.52 12.17
#